data_e1a079670e44be6deec6539b6d0eabe4
#
_entry.id   e1a079670e44be6deec6539b6d0eabe4
#
_cell.length_a   1.000
_cell.length_b   1.000
_cell.length_c   1.000
_cell.angle_alpha   90.00
_cell.angle_beta   90.00
_cell.angle_gamma   90.00
#
_symmetry.space_group_name_H-M   'P 1'
#
loop_
_entity.id
_entity.type
_entity.pdbx_description
1 polymer ?
#
loop_
_entity_poly.entity_id
_entity_poly.type
_entity_poly.pdbx_seq_one_letter_code
_entity_poly.pdbx_strand_id
1 'polypeptide(L)'
;MRRSKNSLDTEQAIEGDELRAIKRYLATREDHLPWLFVSERGQPMTRQAVNYLIGGAGDRAGLGRVWPHMLRHSAGYALSNKGHDFRLLQDFMGHRDPRHTSRYTRTASRRFEGLWK
;
A
#
# COMPACT_ATOMS: atom_id res chain seq x y z
N MET A 1 7.75 4.67 3.69
CA MET A 1 7.62 3.30 3.15
C MET A 1 8.76 2.99 2.22
N ARG A 2 9.45 1.90 2.50
CA ARG A 2 10.56 1.48 1.66
C ARG A 2 10.07 0.53 0.57
N ARG A 3 10.54 0.73 -0.63
CA ARG A 3 10.13 -0.07 -1.77
C ARG A 3 11.31 -0.86 -2.32
N SER A 4 11.01 -1.86 -3.13
CA SER A 4 12.02 -2.65 -3.81
C SER A 4 12.71 -1.80 -4.88
N LYS A 5 13.77 -2.34 -5.48
CA LYS A 5 14.53 -1.58 -6.46
C LYS A 5 13.63 -1.11 -7.60
N ASN A 6 14.01 -0.01 -8.21
CA ASN A 6 13.29 0.67 -9.28
C ASN A 6 12.04 1.42 -8.81
N SER A 7 11.84 1.50 -7.50
CA SER A 7 10.76 2.31 -6.92
C SER A 7 11.34 3.29 -5.92
N LEU A 8 10.70 4.44 -5.82
CA LEU A 8 11.07 5.43 -4.83
C LEU A 8 10.42 5.11 -3.49
N ASP A 9 11.11 5.44 -2.41
CA ASP A 9 10.48 5.41 -1.10
C ASP A 9 9.42 6.48 -1.07
N THR A 10 8.25 6.18 -0.55
CA THR A 10 7.14 7.11 -0.49
C THR A 10 6.51 7.15 0.87
N GLU A 11 5.86 8.26 1.15
CA GLU A 11 4.98 8.44 2.28
C GLU A 11 3.55 8.40 1.78
N GLN A 12 2.73 7.53 2.37
CA GLN A 12 1.34 7.39 1.96
C GLN A 12 0.42 7.96 3.02
N ALA A 13 -0.65 8.62 2.58
CA ALA A 13 -1.69 9.07 3.48
C ALA A 13 -2.58 7.88 3.84
N ILE A 14 -2.81 7.68 5.13
CA ILE A 14 -3.69 6.63 5.63
C ILE A 14 -4.90 7.30 6.24
N GLU A 15 -6.07 7.03 5.70
CA GLU A 15 -7.29 7.75 6.09
C GLU A 15 -8.46 6.78 6.32
N GLY A 16 -9.46 7.28 7.06
CA GLY A 16 -10.76 6.63 7.17
C GLY A 16 -10.71 5.21 7.70
N ASP A 17 -11.35 4.30 6.96
CA ASP A 17 -11.48 2.90 7.37
C ASP A 17 -10.14 2.20 7.50
N GLU A 18 -9.21 2.56 6.65
CA GLU A 18 -7.87 2.01 6.66
C GLU A 18 -7.16 2.33 7.97
N LEU A 19 -7.22 3.58 8.38
CA LEU A 19 -6.62 4.01 9.65
C LEU A 19 -7.27 3.31 10.83
N ARG A 20 -8.59 3.19 10.82
CA ARG A 20 -9.32 2.50 11.88
C ARG A 20 -8.94 1.02 11.96
N ALA A 21 -8.79 0.37 10.82
CA ALA A 21 -8.39 -1.03 10.76
C ALA A 21 -7.00 -1.24 11.34
N ILE A 22 -6.07 -0.36 11.00
CA ILE A 22 -4.69 -0.44 11.52
C ILE A 22 -4.67 -0.22 13.02
N LYS A 23 -5.41 0.75 13.52
CA LYS A 23 -5.49 1.00 14.96
C LYS A 23 -6.06 -0.19 15.70
N ARG A 24 -7.09 -0.82 15.15
CA ARG A 24 -7.68 -2.01 15.74
C ARG A 24 -6.70 -3.16 15.82
N TYR A 25 -5.95 -3.36 14.73
CA TYR A 25 -4.93 -4.39 14.67
C TYR A 25 -3.84 -4.16 15.71
N LEU A 26 -3.33 -2.93 15.79
CA LEU A 26 -2.27 -2.61 16.74
C LEU A 26 -2.72 -2.77 18.19
N ALA A 27 -4.00 -2.51 18.47
CA ALA A 27 -4.54 -2.66 19.82
C ALA A 27 -4.54 -4.11 20.29
N THR A 28 -4.49 -5.09 19.38
CA THR A 28 -4.46 -6.50 19.75
C THR A 28 -3.04 -7.01 20.01
N ARG A 29 -2.03 -6.21 19.71
CA ARG A 29 -0.65 -6.64 19.84
C ARG A 29 -0.11 -6.29 21.22
N GLU A 30 0.66 -7.23 21.77
CA GLU A 30 1.28 -7.06 23.08
C GLU A 30 2.80 -7.01 23.00
N ASP A 31 3.35 -7.01 21.79
CA ASP A 31 4.79 -6.99 21.59
C ASP A 31 5.31 -5.58 21.34
N HIS A 32 6.63 -5.44 21.29
CA HIS A 32 7.30 -4.17 21.00
C HIS A 32 8.14 -4.27 19.73
N LEU A 33 7.72 -5.13 18.79
CA LEU A 33 8.43 -5.33 17.55
C LEU A 33 8.26 -4.10 16.65
N PRO A 34 9.30 -3.78 15.88
CA PRO A 34 9.28 -2.53 15.11
C PRO A 34 8.48 -2.59 13.81
N TRP A 35 8.06 -3.78 13.38
CA TRP A 35 7.35 -3.93 12.12
C TRP A 35 5.85 -3.76 12.29
N LEU A 36 5.21 -3.15 11.31
CA LEU A 36 3.76 -2.99 11.33
C LEU A 36 3.06 -4.35 11.26
N PHE A 37 3.46 -5.18 10.33
CA PHE A 37 2.87 -6.52 10.17
C PHE A 37 3.88 -7.57 10.56
N VAL A 38 3.47 -8.46 11.43
CA VAL A 38 4.34 -9.51 11.95
C VAL A 38 3.68 -10.87 11.79
N SER A 39 4.53 -11.88 11.66
CA SER A 39 4.07 -13.28 11.63
C SER A 39 3.80 -13.76 13.05
N GLU A 40 3.19 -14.94 13.16
CA GLU A 40 2.94 -15.56 14.45
C GLU A 40 4.24 -15.86 15.21
N ARG A 41 5.34 -15.94 14.51
CA ARG A 41 6.66 -16.21 15.11
C ARG A 41 7.39 -14.94 15.52
N GLY A 42 6.75 -13.78 15.43
CA GLY A 42 7.38 -12.53 15.82
C GLY A 42 8.38 -11.99 14.82
N GLN A 43 8.28 -12.39 13.57
CA GLN A 43 9.13 -11.91 12.49
C GLN A 43 8.33 -11.01 11.54
N PRO A 44 9.00 -10.15 10.75
CA PRO A 44 8.27 -9.39 9.76
C PRO A 44 7.62 -10.34 8.75
N MET A 45 6.46 -9.96 8.24
CA MET A 45 5.77 -10.78 7.25
C MET A 45 6.58 -10.88 5.97
N THR A 46 6.63 -12.09 5.42
CA THR A 46 7.31 -12.33 4.15
C THR A 46 6.38 -12.03 2.99
N ARG A 47 6.98 -11.87 1.80
CA ARG A 47 6.20 -11.71 0.57
C ARG A 47 5.27 -12.91 0.36
N GLN A 48 5.77 -14.10 0.64
CA GLN A 48 4.97 -15.33 0.50
C GLN A 48 3.77 -15.33 1.43
N ALA A 49 3.96 -14.88 2.67
CA ALA A 49 2.86 -14.81 3.63
C ALA A 49 1.78 -13.83 3.16
N VAL A 50 2.18 -12.67 2.64
CA VAL A 50 1.24 -11.70 2.10
C VAL A 50 0.50 -12.27 0.90
N ASN A 51 1.21 -12.93 -0.01
CA ASN A 51 0.58 -13.57 -1.17
C ASN A 51 -0.47 -14.61 -0.74
N TYR A 52 -0.14 -15.39 0.27
CA TYR A 52 -1.05 -16.40 0.82
C TYR A 52 -2.31 -15.77 1.40
N LEU A 53 -2.15 -14.72 2.19
CA LEU A 53 -3.28 -14.04 2.81
C LEU A 53 -4.19 -13.38 1.78
N ILE A 54 -3.61 -12.72 0.80
CA ILE A 54 -4.37 -12.06 -0.26
C ILE A 54 -5.10 -13.11 -1.10
N GLY A 55 -4.42 -14.21 -1.42
CA GLY A 55 -5.05 -15.31 -2.16
C GLY A 55 -6.25 -15.88 -1.43
N GLY A 56 -6.10 -16.10 -0.12
CA GLY A 56 -7.20 -16.60 0.70
C GLY A 56 -8.38 -15.62 0.76
N ALA A 57 -8.08 -14.35 0.88
CA ALA A 57 -9.13 -13.32 0.87
C ALA A 57 -9.87 -13.30 -0.45
N GLY A 58 -9.16 -13.43 -1.57
CA GLY A 58 -9.77 -13.51 -2.89
C GLY A 58 -10.71 -14.70 -3.02
N ASP A 59 -10.29 -15.86 -2.53
CA ASP A 59 -11.12 -17.05 -2.55
C ASP A 59 -12.40 -16.87 -1.73
N ARG A 60 -12.26 -16.30 -0.53
CA ARG A 60 -13.41 -16.06 0.32
C ARG A 60 -14.39 -15.04 -0.27
N ALA A 61 -13.86 -14.12 -1.06
CA ALA A 61 -14.69 -13.10 -1.73
C ALA A 61 -15.31 -13.60 -3.04
N GLY A 62 -15.00 -14.83 -3.44
CA GLY A 62 -15.51 -15.38 -4.69
C GLY A 62 -14.83 -14.83 -5.93
N LEU A 63 -13.66 -14.24 -5.78
CA LEU A 63 -12.93 -13.65 -6.90
C LEU A 63 -11.95 -14.60 -7.57
N GLY A 64 -11.78 -15.79 -6.99
CA GLY A 64 -10.80 -16.73 -7.49
C GLY A 64 -9.39 -16.33 -7.06
N ARG A 65 -8.44 -16.58 -7.95
CA ARG A 65 -7.03 -16.34 -7.62
C ARG A 65 -6.70 -14.85 -7.67
N VAL A 66 -6.31 -14.30 -6.52
CA VAL A 66 -5.92 -12.90 -6.40
C VAL A 66 -4.52 -12.81 -5.80
N TRP A 67 -3.72 -11.89 -6.29
CA TRP A 67 -2.39 -11.64 -5.73
C TRP A 67 -2.17 -10.12 -5.60
N PRO A 68 -1.20 -9.69 -4.79
CA PRO A 68 -1.04 -8.27 -4.46
C PRO A 68 -0.92 -7.33 -5.65
N HIS A 69 -0.24 -7.77 -6.71
CA HIS A 69 -0.06 -6.91 -7.87
C HIS A 69 -1.38 -6.56 -8.55
N MET A 70 -2.36 -7.47 -8.48
CA MET A 70 -3.72 -7.19 -8.98
C MET A 70 -4.37 -6.07 -8.21
N LEU A 71 -4.17 -6.03 -6.90
CA LEU A 71 -4.69 -4.93 -6.07
C LEU A 71 -4.08 -3.61 -6.48
N ARG A 72 -2.78 -3.63 -6.76
CA ARG A 72 -2.08 -2.43 -7.22
C ARG A 72 -2.66 -1.94 -8.54
N HIS A 73 -2.86 -2.82 -9.49
CA HIS A 73 -3.48 -2.46 -10.77
C HIS A 73 -4.89 -1.92 -10.58
N SER A 74 -5.66 -2.57 -9.72
CA SER A 74 -7.03 -2.13 -9.43
C SER A 74 -7.06 -0.75 -8.81
N ALA A 75 -6.13 -0.46 -7.92
CA ALA A 75 -6.03 0.85 -7.29
C ALA A 75 -5.74 1.93 -8.33
N GLY A 76 -4.76 1.67 -9.20
CA GLY A 76 -4.41 2.60 -10.27
C GLY A 76 -5.60 2.87 -11.20
N TYR A 77 -6.30 1.81 -11.56
CA TYR A 77 -7.46 1.91 -12.43
C TYR A 77 -8.58 2.73 -11.78
N ALA A 78 -8.89 2.41 -10.53
CA ALA A 78 -9.95 3.09 -9.81
C ALA A 78 -9.67 4.58 -9.64
N LEU A 79 -8.44 4.93 -9.28
CA LEU A 79 -8.05 6.32 -9.10
C LEU A 79 -8.03 7.07 -10.42
N SER A 80 -7.63 6.40 -11.50
CA SER A 80 -7.68 7.00 -12.84
C SER A 80 -9.12 7.33 -13.22
N ASN A 81 -10.05 6.44 -12.91
CA ASN A 81 -11.46 6.66 -13.20
C ASN A 81 -12.06 7.80 -12.37
N LYS A 82 -11.44 8.15 -11.26
CA LYS A 82 -11.87 9.31 -10.46
C LYS A 82 -11.35 10.62 -11.04
N GLY A 83 -10.57 10.59 -12.11
CA GLY A 83 -10.10 11.77 -12.80
C GLY A 83 -8.86 12.42 -12.21
N HIS A 84 -8.12 11.69 -11.39
CA HIS A 84 -6.90 12.23 -10.80
C HIS A 84 -5.81 12.40 -11.86
N ASP A 85 -4.96 13.39 -11.64
CA ASP A 85 -3.84 13.69 -12.51
C ASP A 85 -2.88 12.49 -12.63
N PHE A 86 -2.43 12.22 -13.84
CA PHE A 86 -1.56 11.08 -14.12
C PHE A 86 -0.26 11.13 -13.32
N ARG A 87 0.34 12.31 -13.19
CA ARG A 87 1.57 12.44 -12.42
C ARG A 87 1.35 12.13 -10.93
N LEU A 88 0.21 12.59 -10.39
CA LEU A 88 -0.14 12.28 -9.01
C LEU A 88 -0.28 10.77 -8.81
N LEU A 89 -0.90 10.10 -9.77
CA LEU A 89 -1.06 8.65 -9.71
C LEU A 89 0.28 7.93 -9.78
N GLN A 90 1.17 8.37 -10.65
CA GLN A 90 2.51 7.78 -10.74
C GLN A 90 3.24 7.91 -9.41
N ASP A 91 3.17 9.07 -8.79
CA ASP A 91 3.84 9.31 -7.52
C ASP A 91 3.20 8.47 -6.40
N PHE A 92 1.88 8.40 -6.38
CA PHE A 92 1.16 7.60 -5.39
C PHE A 92 1.53 6.11 -5.52
N MET A 93 1.58 5.61 -6.74
CA MET A 93 1.92 4.22 -7.00
C MET A 93 3.40 3.93 -6.79
N GLY A 94 4.21 4.96 -6.64
CA GLY A 94 5.64 4.80 -6.42
C GLY A 94 6.42 4.45 -7.66
N HIS A 95 5.89 4.76 -8.84
CA HIS A 95 6.60 4.51 -10.09
C HIS A 95 7.81 5.41 -10.18
N ARG A 96 8.93 4.83 -10.56
CA ARG A 96 10.17 5.58 -10.73
C ARG A 96 10.25 6.12 -12.15
N ASP A 97 10.41 7.43 -12.24
CA ASP A 97 10.67 8.08 -13.51
C ASP A 97 12.00 8.82 -13.40
N PRO A 98 13.04 8.38 -14.13
CA PRO A 98 14.35 8.99 -14.01
C PRO A 98 14.38 10.46 -14.41
N ARG A 99 13.38 10.95 -15.14
CA ARG A 99 13.33 12.36 -15.53
C ARG A 99 12.87 13.26 -14.40
N HIS A 100 12.39 12.70 -13.31
CA HIS A 100 11.88 13.46 -12.17
C HIS A 100 12.70 13.13 -10.94
N THR A 101 13.98 13.51 -10.99
CA THR A 101 14.93 13.08 -9.97
C THR A 101 14.91 13.88 -8.70
N SER A 102 14.44 15.09 -8.73
CA SER A 102 14.62 16.01 -7.60
C SER A 102 13.31 16.27 -6.89
N ARG A 103 12.59 15.26 -6.52
CA ARG A 103 11.23 15.55 -6.07
C ARG A 103 10.93 14.99 -4.71
N TYR A 104 11.57 15.54 -3.70
CA TYR A 104 11.22 15.25 -2.33
C TYR A 104 9.72 15.47 -2.09
N THR A 105 9.10 16.45 -2.79
CA THR A 105 7.68 16.74 -2.64
C THR A 105 6.79 15.65 -3.22
N ARG A 106 7.33 14.83 -4.10
CA ARG A 106 6.56 13.75 -4.72
C ARG A 106 6.12 12.70 -3.72
N THR A 107 6.90 12.52 -2.65
CA THR A 107 6.64 11.48 -1.68
C THR A 107 5.97 12.00 -0.41
N ALA A 108 5.65 13.29 -0.36
CA ALA A 108 4.98 13.86 0.81
C ALA A 108 3.55 13.34 0.89
N SER A 109 3.20 12.75 2.02
CA SER A 109 1.89 12.13 2.19
C SER A 109 0.73 13.12 2.02
N ARG A 110 0.97 14.40 2.28
CA ARG A 110 -0.04 15.46 2.12
C ARG A 110 -0.64 15.51 0.73
N ARG A 111 0.15 15.17 -0.28
CA ARG A 111 -0.32 15.17 -1.67
C ARG A 111 -1.41 14.13 -1.91
N PHE A 112 -1.47 13.12 -1.07
CA PHE A 112 -2.36 11.98 -1.25
C PHE A 112 -3.58 12.04 -0.34
N GLU A 113 -3.68 13.05 0.49
CA GLU A 113 -4.84 13.21 1.34
C GLU A 113 -6.08 13.45 0.49
N GLY A 114 -7.15 12.78 0.82
CA GLY A 114 -8.40 12.91 0.08
C GLY A 114 -8.42 12.27 -1.30
N LEU A 115 -7.37 11.53 -1.66
CA LEU A 115 -7.25 10.93 -2.98
C LEU A 115 -8.42 10.00 -3.31
N TRP A 116 -8.89 9.28 -2.31
CA TRP A 116 -9.94 8.29 -2.47
C TRP A 116 -11.36 8.83 -2.35
N LYS A 117 -11.51 10.10 -2.06
CA LYS A 117 -12.83 10.72 -1.91
C LYS A 117 -13.48 11.08 -3.22
#